data_3ae75f0a8999d6039be7b990470ec7cf
#
_entry.id   3ae75f0a8999d6039be7b990470ec7cf
#
_cell.length_a   1.000
_cell.length_b   1.000
_cell.length_c   1.000
_cell.angle_alpha   90.00
_cell.angle_beta   90.00
_cell.angle_gamma   90.00
#
_symmetry.space_group_name_H-M   'P 1'
#
loop_
_entity.id
_entity.type
_entity.pdbx_description
1 polymer ?
#
loop_
_entity_poly.entity_id
_entity_poly.type
_entity_poly.pdbx_seq_one_letter_code
_entity_poly.pdbx_strand_id
1 'polypeptide(L)'
;MSAVDRETRQDVADLLVRYATGIDQRDWELLRSCFTDDCVADYGDIGSWNGGDEITEWMRKAHDPLGHSLHRITNLTVSSSGDAVTARSYVDAVVLGPDDGRGAQAAGYYDDVLVRTDVGWKIARRRYTMVRMQVIEPR
;
A
#
# COMPACT_ATOMS: atom_id res chain seq x y z
N MET A 1 20.33 -7.82 -9.70
CA MET A 1 19.40 -6.69 -9.65
C MET A 1 20.12 -5.41 -10.02
N SER A 2 19.47 -4.55 -10.77
CA SER A 2 20.04 -3.31 -11.26
C SER A 2 19.28 -2.13 -10.72
N ALA A 3 19.95 -0.99 -10.60
CA ALA A 3 19.29 0.26 -10.32
C ALA A 3 18.37 0.65 -11.47
N VAL A 4 17.29 1.32 -11.17
CA VAL A 4 16.38 1.87 -12.17
C VAL A 4 16.73 3.34 -12.45
N ASP A 5 16.26 3.86 -13.57
CA ASP A 5 16.42 5.29 -13.87
C ASP A 5 15.53 6.16 -12.96
N ARG A 6 15.76 7.46 -13.01
CA ARG A 6 15.04 8.42 -12.16
C ARG A 6 13.56 8.47 -12.48
N GLU A 7 13.20 8.36 -13.74
CA GLU A 7 11.80 8.40 -14.15
C GLU A 7 11.04 7.20 -13.58
N THR A 8 11.58 5.99 -13.74
CA THR A 8 10.97 4.78 -13.17
C THR A 8 10.86 4.88 -11.65
N ARG A 9 11.91 5.36 -10.99
CA ARG A 9 11.86 5.54 -9.53
C ARG A 9 10.77 6.53 -9.12
N GLN A 10 10.64 7.65 -9.83
CA GLN A 10 9.60 8.63 -9.56
C GLN A 10 8.21 8.06 -9.80
N ASP A 11 8.03 7.30 -10.88
CA ASP A 11 6.75 6.65 -11.19
C ASP A 11 6.35 5.67 -10.09
N VAL A 12 7.30 4.91 -9.57
CA VAL A 12 7.05 3.99 -8.46
C VAL A 12 6.68 4.76 -7.18
N ALA A 13 7.40 5.84 -6.89
CA ALA A 13 7.08 6.68 -5.74
C ALA A 13 5.66 7.26 -5.85
N ASP A 14 5.28 7.72 -7.03
CA ASP A 14 3.95 8.27 -7.29
C ASP A 14 2.87 7.19 -7.12
N LEU A 15 3.13 5.98 -7.57
CA LEU A 15 2.22 4.83 -7.38
C LEU A 15 1.96 4.56 -5.90
N LEU A 16 3.02 4.55 -5.08
CA LEU A 16 2.88 4.26 -3.65
C LEU A 16 2.15 5.39 -2.92
N VAL A 17 2.38 6.64 -3.31
CA VAL A 17 1.62 7.78 -2.76
C VAL A 17 0.15 7.69 -3.18
N ARG A 18 -0.13 7.28 -4.41
CA ARG A 18 -1.51 7.06 -4.88
C ARG A 18 -2.21 5.98 -4.08
N TYR A 19 -1.52 4.88 -3.76
CA TYR A 19 -2.04 3.83 -2.89
C TYR A 19 -2.42 4.40 -1.52
N ALA A 20 -1.51 5.08 -0.85
CA ALA A 20 -1.73 5.66 0.48
C ALA A 20 -2.88 6.69 0.44
N THR A 21 -2.88 7.55 -0.56
CA THR A 21 -3.91 8.58 -0.74
C THR A 21 -5.28 7.97 -0.96
N GLY A 22 -5.35 6.91 -1.76
CA GLY A 22 -6.61 6.20 -2.01
C GLY A 22 -7.25 5.69 -0.72
N ILE A 23 -6.47 5.08 0.15
CA ILE A 23 -6.97 4.61 1.45
C ILE A 23 -7.38 5.81 2.31
N ASP A 24 -6.51 6.79 2.47
CA ASP A 24 -6.72 7.88 3.43
C ASP A 24 -7.88 8.78 3.04
N GLN A 25 -8.15 8.94 1.76
CA GLN A 25 -9.29 9.69 1.25
C GLN A 25 -10.53 8.84 1.02
N ARG A 26 -10.46 7.54 1.29
CA ARG A 26 -11.55 6.58 1.00
C ARG A 26 -11.95 6.61 -0.49
N ASP A 27 -10.97 6.84 -1.35
CA ASP A 27 -11.13 6.84 -2.81
C ASP A 27 -10.79 5.45 -3.34
N TRP A 28 -11.77 4.58 -3.35
CA TRP A 28 -11.56 3.16 -3.65
C TRP A 28 -11.28 2.90 -5.13
N GLU A 29 -11.77 3.75 -6.01
CA GLU A 29 -11.40 3.69 -7.42
C GLU A 29 -9.91 4.01 -7.61
N LEU A 30 -9.42 5.03 -6.93
CA LEU A 30 -8.00 5.39 -6.96
C LEU A 30 -7.14 4.25 -6.41
N LEU A 31 -7.54 3.69 -5.27
CA LEU A 31 -6.83 2.54 -4.68
C LEU A 31 -6.80 1.36 -5.65
N ARG A 32 -7.94 1.02 -6.23
CA ARG A 32 -8.05 -0.10 -7.17
C ARG A 32 -7.09 0.06 -8.36
N SER A 33 -6.93 1.28 -8.85
CA SER A 33 -6.05 1.57 -9.98
C SER A 33 -4.57 1.24 -9.71
N CYS A 34 -4.18 1.07 -8.44
CA CYS A 34 -2.80 0.77 -8.09
C CYS A 34 -2.41 -0.70 -8.28
N PHE A 35 -3.39 -1.59 -8.45
CA PHE A 35 -3.17 -3.04 -8.52
C PHE A 35 -3.51 -3.60 -9.89
N THR A 36 -2.78 -4.65 -10.28
CA THR A 36 -3.19 -5.46 -11.44
C THR A 36 -4.46 -6.23 -11.08
N ASP A 37 -5.20 -6.67 -12.12
CA ASP A 37 -6.43 -7.44 -11.91
C ASP A 37 -6.17 -8.75 -11.17
N ASP A 38 -5.00 -9.35 -11.39
CA ASP A 38 -4.59 -10.65 -10.84
C ASP A 38 -3.55 -10.53 -9.73
N CYS A 39 -3.42 -9.38 -9.09
CA CYS A 39 -2.41 -9.18 -8.05
C CYS A 39 -2.56 -10.17 -6.90
N VAL A 40 -1.44 -10.42 -6.23
CA VAL A 40 -1.42 -11.23 -5.01
C VAL A 40 -0.84 -10.37 -3.90
N ALA A 41 -1.61 -10.19 -2.83
CA ALA A 41 -1.20 -9.40 -1.69
C ALA A 41 -1.25 -10.24 -0.42
N ASP A 42 -0.14 -10.31 0.29
CA ASP A 42 0.02 -11.04 1.54
C ASP A 42 0.37 -10.04 2.65
N TYR A 43 -0.55 -9.85 3.57
CA TYR A 43 -0.38 -8.94 4.73
C TYR A 43 -0.19 -9.73 6.03
N GLY A 44 0.31 -10.97 5.94
CA GLY A 44 0.55 -11.80 7.13
C GLY A 44 -0.73 -12.12 7.89
N ASP A 45 -0.73 -11.89 9.19
CA ASP A 45 -1.87 -12.21 10.05
C ASP A 45 -3.12 -11.36 9.76
N ILE A 46 -2.95 -10.23 9.09
CA ILE A 46 -4.09 -9.39 8.69
C ILE A 46 -4.93 -10.10 7.63
N GLY A 47 -4.28 -10.76 6.67
CA GLY A 47 -4.95 -11.49 5.62
C GLY A 47 -4.14 -11.53 4.34
N SER A 48 -4.68 -12.23 3.35
CA SER A 48 -4.13 -12.26 2.00
C SER A 48 -5.25 -12.27 0.99
N TRP A 49 -4.99 -11.69 -0.18
CA TRP A 49 -6.00 -11.47 -1.21
C TRP A 49 -5.46 -11.77 -2.58
N ASN A 50 -6.32 -12.30 -3.44
CA ASN A 50 -6.03 -12.57 -4.84
C ASN A 50 -6.89 -11.65 -5.70
N GLY A 51 -6.25 -10.72 -6.38
CA GLY A 51 -6.90 -9.79 -7.30
C GLY A 51 -7.12 -8.40 -6.72
N GLY A 52 -7.06 -7.43 -7.62
CA GLY A 52 -7.25 -6.03 -7.26
C GLY A 52 -8.63 -5.72 -6.70
N ASP A 53 -9.66 -6.40 -7.19
CA ASP A 53 -11.02 -6.22 -6.67
C ASP A 53 -11.14 -6.72 -5.24
N GLU A 54 -10.55 -7.86 -4.95
CA GLU A 54 -10.65 -8.48 -3.62
C GLU A 54 -9.96 -7.65 -2.56
N ILE A 55 -8.73 -7.20 -2.81
CA ILE A 55 -8.02 -6.35 -1.85
C ILE A 55 -8.71 -5.00 -1.66
N THR A 56 -9.21 -4.40 -2.74
CA THR A 56 -9.91 -3.12 -2.67
C THR A 56 -11.17 -3.22 -1.82
N GLU A 57 -11.96 -4.26 -2.03
CA GLU A 57 -13.18 -4.47 -1.26
C GLU A 57 -12.89 -4.70 0.23
N TRP A 58 -11.83 -5.46 0.53
CA TRP A 58 -11.44 -5.65 1.91
C TRP A 58 -11.01 -4.33 2.56
N MET A 59 -10.20 -3.54 1.87
CA MET A 59 -9.75 -2.23 2.37
C MET A 59 -10.93 -1.30 2.61
N ARG A 60 -11.89 -1.29 1.69
CA ARG A 60 -13.11 -0.48 1.82
C ARG A 60 -13.89 -0.85 3.08
N LYS A 61 -14.15 -2.14 3.27
CA LYS A 61 -14.88 -2.61 4.47
C LYS A 61 -14.14 -2.34 5.75
N ALA A 62 -12.81 -2.45 5.73
CA ALA A 62 -11.99 -2.25 6.92
C ALA A 62 -11.88 -0.78 7.31
N HIS A 63 -11.98 0.16 6.36
CA HIS A 63 -11.70 1.58 6.62
C HIS A 63 -12.92 2.49 6.59
N ASP A 64 -13.96 2.19 5.78
CA ASP A 64 -15.13 3.06 5.70
C ASP A 64 -15.77 3.38 7.06
N PRO A 65 -15.88 2.41 8.00
CA PRO A 65 -16.46 2.71 9.33
C PRO A 65 -15.55 3.50 10.24
N LEU A 66 -14.28 3.70 9.89
CA LEU A 66 -13.27 4.28 10.76
C LEU A 66 -13.18 5.80 10.59
N GLY A 67 -12.43 6.43 11.47
CA GLY A 67 -12.08 7.84 11.38
C GLY A 67 -10.92 8.08 10.43
N HIS A 68 -10.13 9.09 10.71
CA HIS A 68 -8.99 9.43 9.88
C HIS A 68 -7.93 8.33 9.85
N SER A 69 -7.30 8.19 8.72
CA SER A 69 -6.07 7.41 8.61
C SER A 69 -5.02 8.22 7.85
N LEU A 70 -3.77 7.98 8.20
CA LEU A 70 -2.62 8.58 7.55
C LEU A 70 -1.61 7.48 7.28
N HIS A 71 -1.38 7.19 6.03
CA HIS A 71 -0.34 6.24 5.61
C HIS A 71 0.84 7.04 5.08
N ARG A 72 1.98 6.95 5.76
CA ARG A 72 3.21 7.64 5.35
C ARG A 72 4.16 6.61 4.74
N ILE A 73 4.54 6.84 3.50
CA ILE A 73 5.45 5.97 2.74
C ILE A 73 6.81 6.64 2.68
N THR A 74 7.84 5.93 3.11
CA THR A 74 9.21 6.47 3.19
C THR A 74 10.22 5.41 2.75
N ASN A 75 11.48 5.80 2.73
CA ASN A 75 12.63 4.91 2.56
C ASN A 75 12.49 3.96 1.36
N LEU A 76 12.12 4.54 0.23
CA LEU A 76 11.90 3.79 -0.99
C LEU A 76 13.22 3.35 -1.62
N THR A 77 13.35 2.04 -1.87
CA THR A 77 14.42 1.48 -2.71
C THR A 77 13.77 0.74 -3.87
N VAL A 78 14.27 0.98 -5.07
CA VAL A 78 13.71 0.42 -6.31
C VAL A 78 14.82 -0.25 -7.09
N SER A 79 14.57 -1.46 -7.58
CA SER A 79 15.50 -2.23 -8.37
C SER A 79 14.78 -2.88 -9.54
N SER A 80 15.49 -3.18 -10.61
CA SER A 80 14.95 -3.94 -11.73
C SER A 80 15.47 -5.37 -11.71
N SER A 81 14.64 -6.31 -12.15
CA SER A 81 15.00 -7.71 -12.32
C SER A 81 14.25 -8.24 -13.55
N GLY A 82 14.94 -8.33 -14.69
CA GLY A 82 14.30 -8.63 -15.96
C GLY A 82 13.30 -7.54 -16.33
N ASP A 83 12.08 -7.95 -16.67
CA ASP A 83 11.00 -7.03 -17.03
C ASP A 83 10.24 -6.49 -15.80
N ALA A 84 10.53 -7.03 -14.63
CA ALA A 84 9.87 -6.62 -13.39
C ALA A 84 10.71 -5.59 -12.65
N VAL A 85 10.03 -4.74 -11.91
CA VAL A 85 10.64 -3.81 -10.98
C VAL A 85 10.22 -4.23 -9.58
N THR A 86 11.18 -4.27 -8.66
CA THR A 86 10.92 -4.56 -7.25
C THR A 86 11.15 -3.31 -6.43
N ALA A 87 10.36 -3.14 -5.38
CA ALA A 87 10.48 -1.98 -4.51
C ALA A 87 10.26 -2.40 -3.07
N ARG A 88 11.06 -1.84 -2.18
CA ARG A 88 10.78 -1.85 -0.74
C ARG A 88 10.50 -0.43 -0.30
N SER A 89 9.45 -0.27 0.48
CA SER A 89 9.11 1.01 1.10
C SER A 89 8.71 0.78 2.56
N TYR A 90 9.02 1.75 3.41
CA TYR A 90 8.52 1.72 4.77
C TYR A 90 7.15 2.37 4.80
N VAL A 91 6.32 1.87 5.68
CA VAL A 91 5.00 2.46 5.94
C VAL A 91 4.83 2.65 7.43
N ASP A 92 4.41 3.86 7.79
CA ASP A 92 4.03 4.22 9.15
C ASP A 92 2.60 4.74 9.04
N ALA A 93 1.66 4.02 9.63
CA ALA A 93 0.25 4.31 9.48
C ALA A 93 -0.41 4.56 10.83
N VAL A 94 -1.17 5.63 10.90
CA VAL A 94 -2.11 5.91 11.99
C VAL A 94 -3.50 5.67 11.46
N VAL A 95 -4.28 4.83 12.14
CA VAL A 95 -5.66 4.54 11.76
C VAL A 95 -6.52 4.74 13.01
N LEU A 96 -7.35 5.77 13.01
CA LEU A 96 -8.21 6.09 14.12
C LEU A 96 -9.54 5.36 14.01
N GLY A 97 -10.15 5.04 15.14
CA GLY A 97 -11.46 4.43 15.19
C GLY A 97 -12.56 5.40 14.83
N PRO A 98 -13.83 4.96 14.91
CA PRO A 98 -14.97 5.85 14.63
C PRO A 98 -14.91 7.13 15.47
N ASP A 99 -15.28 8.25 14.86
CA ASP A 99 -15.22 9.58 15.48
C ASP A 99 -13.80 9.98 15.93
N ASP A 100 -12.78 9.47 15.24
CA ASP A 100 -11.37 9.68 15.58
C ASP A 100 -11.04 9.24 17.02
N GLY A 101 -11.77 8.25 17.50
CA GLY A 101 -11.53 7.66 18.80
C GLY A 101 -10.34 6.72 18.81
N ARG A 102 -10.34 5.79 19.75
CA ARG A 102 -9.27 4.82 19.93
C ARG A 102 -8.92 4.13 18.61
N GLY A 103 -7.63 4.09 18.31
CA GLY A 103 -7.15 3.52 17.06
C GLY A 103 -5.82 2.81 17.26
N ALA A 104 -5.05 2.72 16.18
CA ALA A 104 -3.77 2.03 16.17
C ALA A 104 -2.76 2.76 15.33
N GLN A 105 -1.50 2.61 15.68
CA GLN A 105 -0.36 2.98 14.84
C GLN A 105 0.41 1.71 14.52
N ALA A 106 0.69 1.49 13.25
CA ALA A 106 1.44 0.34 12.78
C ALA A 106 2.60 0.80 11.92
N ALA A 107 3.75 0.22 12.14
CA ALA A 107 4.95 0.48 11.35
C ALA A 107 5.45 -0.82 10.75
N GLY A 108 5.84 -0.79 9.50
CA GLY A 108 6.35 -1.95 8.79
C GLY A 108 6.87 -1.58 7.42
N TYR A 109 6.91 -2.56 6.54
CA TYR A 109 7.38 -2.32 5.18
C TYR A 109 6.67 -3.21 4.16
N TYR A 110 6.57 -2.66 2.95
CA TYR A 110 6.08 -3.38 1.78
C TYR A 110 7.25 -3.86 0.95
N ASP A 111 7.15 -5.10 0.47
CA ASP A 111 7.96 -5.63 -0.61
C ASP A 111 7.04 -5.85 -1.81
N ASP A 112 7.28 -5.11 -2.87
CA ASP A 112 6.40 -5.09 -4.04
C ASP A 112 7.12 -5.58 -5.28
N VAL A 113 6.39 -6.30 -6.13
CA VAL A 113 6.75 -6.55 -7.52
C VAL A 113 5.79 -5.72 -8.37
N LEU A 114 6.35 -4.88 -9.22
CA LEU A 114 5.60 -3.92 -10.02
C LEU A 114 5.74 -4.27 -11.50
N VAL A 115 4.68 -4.07 -12.25
CA VAL A 115 4.68 -4.28 -13.69
C VAL A 115 4.17 -3.03 -14.40
N ARG A 116 4.69 -2.81 -15.59
CA ARG A 116 4.23 -1.71 -16.43
C ARG A 116 3.05 -2.18 -17.25
N THR A 117 1.99 -1.37 -17.24
CA THR A 117 0.78 -1.60 -18.02
C THR A 117 0.57 -0.45 -19.00
N ASP A 118 -0.43 -0.54 -19.85
CA ASP A 118 -0.78 0.52 -20.81
C ASP A 118 -1.12 1.83 -20.12
N VAL A 119 -1.55 1.78 -18.86
CA VAL A 119 -1.94 2.96 -18.09
C VAL A 119 -0.95 3.28 -16.97
N GLY A 120 0.26 2.72 -17.04
CA GLY A 120 1.32 2.98 -16.07
C GLY A 120 1.67 1.79 -15.20
N TRP A 121 2.47 2.05 -14.17
CA TRP A 121 2.93 1.01 -13.25
C TRP A 121 1.83 0.59 -12.28
N LYS A 122 1.78 -0.71 -11.98
CA LYS A 122 0.84 -1.28 -11.01
C LYS A 122 1.53 -2.34 -10.16
N ILE A 123 0.98 -2.56 -8.96
CA ILE A 123 1.44 -3.59 -8.04
C ILE A 123 0.87 -4.93 -8.50
N ALA A 124 1.75 -5.88 -8.84
CA ALA A 124 1.38 -7.23 -9.21
C ALA A 124 1.47 -8.19 -8.03
N ARG A 125 2.42 -7.96 -7.12
CA ARG A 125 2.58 -8.75 -5.90
C ARG A 125 2.98 -7.80 -4.79
N ARG A 126 2.43 -8.04 -3.59
CA ARG A 126 2.81 -7.29 -2.41
C ARG A 126 2.92 -8.22 -1.22
N ARG A 127 3.95 -7.99 -0.42
CA ARG A 127 4.05 -8.56 0.92
C ARG A 127 4.22 -7.42 1.91
N TYR A 128 3.33 -7.35 2.88
CA TYR A 128 3.45 -6.43 4.01
C TYR A 128 4.03 -7.17 5.21
N THR A 129 5.07 -6.61 5.82
CA THR A 129 5.63 -7.09 7.07
C THR A 129 5.37 -6.03 8.13
N MET A 130 4.60 -6.38 9.14
CA MET A 130 4.38 -5.51 10.30
C MET A 130 5.53 -5.70 11.28
N VAL A 131 6.21 -4.61 11.61
CA VAL A 131 7.30 -4.63 12.59
C VAL A 131 6.78 -4.33 13.98
N ARG A 132 5.85 -3.38 14.09
CA ARG A 132 5.31 -2.97 15.38
C ARG A 132 3.92 -2.38 15.21
N MET A 133 3.06 -2.64 16.20
CA MET A 133 1.76 -2.00 16.31
C MET A 133 1.55 -1.57 17.76
N GLN A 134 0.91 -0.42 17.96
CA GLN A 134 0.50 0.04 19.28
C GLN A 134 -0.88 0.67 19.21
N VAL A 135 -1.60 0.57 20.31
CA VAL A 135 -2.91 1.23 20.46
C VAL A 135 -2.69 2.70 20.73
N ILE A 136 -3.51 3.53 20.10
CA ILE A 136 -3.54 4.98 20.31
C ILE A 136 -4.84 5.30 21.06
N GLU A 137 -4.72 5.95 22.22
CA GLU A 137 -5.87 6.39 22.96
C GLU A 137 -6.36 7.75 22.45
N PRO A 138 -7.66 8.05 22.60
CA PRO A 138 -8.20 9.37 22.26
C PRO A 138 -7.54 10.47 23.09
N ARG A 139 -7.45 11.64 22.51
CA ARG A 139 -7.00 12.85 23.23
C ARG A 139 -8.03 13.29 24.26
#